data_7e63bf31953b0663203841ecfa263d5e
#
_entry.id   7e63bf31953b0663203841ecfa263d5e
#
_cell.length_a   1.000
_cell.length_b   1.000
_cell.length_c   1.000
_cell.angle_alpha   90.00
_cell.angle_beta   90.00
_cell.angle_gamma   90.00
#
_symmetry.space_group_name_H-M   'P 1'
#
loop_
_entity.id
_entity.type
_entity.pdbx_description
1 polymer ?
#
loop_
_entity_poly.entity_id
_entity_poly.type
_entity_poly.pdbx_seq_one_letter_code
_entity_poly.pdbx_strand_id
1 'polypeptide(L)'
;YVDGVGTSYEFEIGENTWRDAFYTSARGMYHQRSGIALEPPYTRYNRPRSFHPDDGVVIYRSGVPLMDTDMGFDFRDGVDAFEALVATRTDEIVPDAWGGWMDAGDWDRRIQHLDVTRSFLELIELYPEYFDSVDLNLPESDNSLPDVLDEALWGLDVFRRLQTKEGGIPGGIESAGHPVGHEGSWQESQPVMAYGPGI
;
A
#
# COMPACT_ATOMS: atom_id res chain seq x y z
N TYR A 1 -3.34 -17.38 33.05
CA TYR A 1 -2.24 -18.03 33.76
C TYR A 1 -1.95 -19.40 33.16
N VAL A 2 -0.70 -19.68 32.89
CA VAL A 2 -0.23 -20.99 32.45
C VAL A 2 0.84 -21.46 33.43
N ASP A 3 0.62 -22.64 34.03
CA ASP A 3 1.53 -23.18 35.04
C ASP A 3 2.94 -23.41 34.47
N GLY A 4 3.97 -22.96 35.19
CA GLY A 4 5.37 -23.04 34.74
C GLY A 4 5.77 -22.03 33.68
N VAL A 5 4.85 -21.21 33.17
CA VAL A 5 5.10 -20.18 32.13
C VAL A 5 4.90 -18.79 32.68
N GLY A 6 3.76 -18.53 33.31
CA GLY A 6 3.43 -17.22 33.88
C GLY A 6 2.01 -16.76 33.62
N THR A 7 1.81 -15.46 33.81
CA THR A 7 0.52 -14.78 33.61
C THR A 7 0.63 -13.79 32.47
N SER A 8 -0.36 -13.77 31.57
CA SER A 8 -0.51 -12.71 30.57
C SER A 8 -0.85 -11.37 31.23
N TYR A 9 -0.76 -10.31 30.47
CA TYR A 9 -1.46 -9.07 30.83
C TYR A 9 -2.95 -9.33 30.93
N GLU A 10 -3.64 -8.53 31.74
CA GLU A 10 -5.08 -8.50 31.81
C GLU A 10 -5.65 -8.04 30.45
N PHE A 11 -6.67 -8.71 29.96
CA PHE A 11 -7.40 -8.33 28.75
C PHE A 11 -8.88 -8.65 28.90
N GLU A 12 -9.69 -7.87 28.24
CA GLU A 12 -11.14 -8.06 28.22
C GLU A 12 -11.53 -9.16 27.21
N ILE A 13 -12.54 -9.96 27.57
CA ILE A 13 -13.17 -10.93 26.66
C ILE A 13 -14.61 -10.48 26.46
N GLY A 14 -14.96 -10.12 25.23
CA GLY A 14 -16.30 -9.63 24.89
C GLY A 14 -16.45 -9.39 23.40
N GLU A 15 -17.62 -8.99 22.98
CA GLU A 15 -17.95 -8.75 21.57
C GLU A 15 -17.12 -7.59 20.95
N ASN A 16 -16.62 -6.67 21.77
CA ASN A 16 -15.87 -5.51 21.31
C ASN A 16 -14.35 -5.62 21.52
N THR A 17 -13.85 -6.77 21.98
CA THR A 17 -12.44 -6.93 22.36
C THR A 17 -11.45 -6.50 21.28
N TRP A 18 -11.77 -6.75 20.02
CA TRP A 18 -10.89 -6.46 18.88
C TRP A 18 -11.25 -5.17 18.13
N ARG A 19 -12.28 -4.46 18.55
CA ARG A 19 -12.79 -3.29 17.85
C ARG A 19 -11.74 -2.19 17.73
N ASP A 20 -11.10 -1.83 18.83
CA ASP A 20 -10.10 -0.77 18.84
C ASP A 20 -8.82 -1.17 18.10
N ALA A 21 -8.45 -2.45 18.18
CA ALA A 21 -7.32 -2.99 17.43
C ALA A 21 -7.59 -2.95 15.92
N PHE A 22 -8.77 -3.38 15.48
CA PHE A 22 -9.18 -3.26 14.08
C PHE A 22 -9.17 -1.80 13.62
N TYR A 23 -9.85 -0.91 14.34
CA TYR A 23 -9.93 0.51 13.99
C TYR A 23 -8.53 1.13 13.84
N THR A 24 -7.66 0.88 14.81
CA THR A 24 -6.29 1.40 14.77
C THR A 24 -5.51 0.88 13.57
N SER A 25 -5.66 -0.42 13.26
CA SER A 25 -4.97 -1.05 12.11
C SER A 25 -5.49 -0.51 10.79
N ALA A 26 -6.81 -0.41 10.62
CA ALA A 26 -7.43 0.13 9.41
C ALA A 26 -7.04 1.61 9.19
N ARG A 27 -7.07 2.42 10.26
CA ARG A 27 -6.55 3.80 10.23
C ARG A 27 -5.05 3.86 9.92
N GLY A 28 -4.29 2.83 10.30
CA GLY A 28 -2.89 2.68 9.93
C GLY A 28 -2.72 2.62 8.42
N MET A 29 -3.59 1.91 7.71
CA MET A 29 -3.57 1.84 6.23
C MET A 29 -3.81 3.20 5.59
N TYR A 30 -4.79 3.98 6.07
CA TYR A 30 -4.96 5.37 5.62
C TYR A 30 -3.66 6.20 5.75
N HIS A 31 -2.94 6.05 6.86
CA HIS A 31 -1.67 6.76 7.07
C HIS A 31 -0.54 6.28 6.15
N GLN A 32 -0.65 5.07 5.60
CA GLN A 32 0.29 4.51 4.61
C GLN A 32 -0.09 4.82 3.16
N ARG A 33 -1.21 5.50 2.92
CA ARG A 33 -1.58 5.89 1.56
C ARG A 33 -0.48 6.73 0.89
N SER A 34 -0.04 6.30 -0.27
CA SER A 34 0.86 7.05 -1.16
C SER A 34 0.05 7.99 -2.05
N GLY A 35 0.62 9.09 -2.51
CA GLY A 35 -0.03 10.00 -3.44
C GLY A 35 -1.01 10.99 -2.81
N ILE A 36 -1.15 11.00 -1.48
CA ILE A 36 -1.96 11.98 -0.75
C ILE A 36 -1.14 12.70 0.31
N ALA A 37 -1.57 13.90 0.68
CA ALA A 37 -1.13 14.56 1.90
C ALA A 37 -1.88 13.96 3.11
N LEU A 38 -1.23 13.92 4.26
CA LEU A 38 -1.91 13.68 5.53
C LEU A 38 -2.09 15.01 6.25
N GLU A 39 -3.33 15.35 6.56
CA GLU A 39 -3.67 16.63 7.18
C GLU A 39 -5.06 16.60 7.86
N PRO A 40 -5.35 17.56 8.76
CA PRO A 40 -6.69 17.73 9.29
C PRO A 40 -7.73 18.00 8.16
N PRO A 41 -8.99 17.54 8.29
CA PRO A 41 -9.57 16.96 9.51
C PRO A 41 -9.37 15.44 9.66
N TYR A 42 -8.82 14.77 8.65
CA TYR A 42 -8.78 13.29 8.59
C TYR A 42 -7.72 12.67 9.52
N THR A 43 -6.73 13.44 9.91
CA THR A 43 -5.70 13.02 10.86
C THR A 43 -5.09 14.22 11.58
N ARG A 44 -4.45 13.99 12.74
CA ARG A 44 -3.65 14.99 13.46
C ARG A 44 -2.21 15.11 12.94
N TYR A 45 -1.81 14.22 12.05
CA TYR A 45 -0.46 14.23 11.47
C TYR A 45 -0.43 15.11 10.24
N ASN A 46 0.75 15.65 9.94
CA ASN A 46 1.02 16.35 8.70
C ASN A 46 2.14 15.63 7.95
N ARG A 47 1.85 15.23 6.74
CA ARG A 47 2.83 14.70 5.79
C ARG A 47 2.50 15.27 4.41
N PRO A 48 3.47 15.91 3.73
CA PRO A 48 3.28 16.31 2.35
C PRO A 48 2.89 15.13 1.46
N ARG A 49 2.24 15.41 0.35
CA ARG A 49 1.94 14.38 -0.66
C ARG A 49 3.25 13.78 -1.16
N SER A 50 3.27 12.46 -1.34
CA SER A 50 4.45 11.69 -1.75
C SER A 50 4.18 10.98 -3.08
N PHE A 51 5.20 10.85 -3.92
CA PHE A 51 5.19 10.06 -5.16
C PHE A 51 4.04 10.40 -6.12
N HIS A 52 3.66 11.64 -6.22
CA HIS A 52 2.58 12.07 -7.10
C HIS A 52 3.13 12.86 -8.30
N PRO A 53 2.64 12.61 -9.53
CA PRO A 53 3.13 13.30 -10.74
C PRO A 53 2.99 14.82 -10.70
N ASP A 54 1.95 15.36 -10.06
CA ASP A 54 1.75 16.81 -9.93
C ASP A 54 2.84 17.49 -9.09
N ASP A 55 3.57 16.73 -8.28
CA ASP A 55 4.72 17.23 -7.51
C ASP A 55 6.05 17.05 -8.26
N GLY A 56 5.98 16.68 -9.55
CA GLY A 56 7.14 16.52 -10.42
C GLY A 56 7.79 15.12 -10.36
N VAL A 57 7.17 14.17 -9.68
CA VAL A 57 7.66 12.78 -9.66
C VAL A 57 7.40 12.14 -11.02
N VAL A 58 8.45 11.58 -11.61
CA VAL A 58 8.36 10.86 -12.89
C VAL A 58 8.63 9.39 -12.62
N ILE A 59 7.68 8.54 -12.99
CA ILE A 59 7.78 7.09 -12.86
C ILE A 59 7.96 6.48 -14.25
N TYR A 60 9.03 5.73 -14.41
CA TYR A 60 9.39 5.09 -15.67
C TYR A 60 9.00 3.61 -15.68
N ARG A 61 8.73 3.08 -16.86
CA ARG A 61 8.54 1.64 -17.05
C ARG A 61 9.89 0.93 -16.98
N SER A 62 9.95 -0.17 -16.23
CA SER A 62 11.01 -1.15 -16.30
C SER A 62 10.57 -2.36 -17.14
N GLY A 63 11.52 -3.06 -17.74
CA GLY A 63 11.25 -4.29 -18.49
C GLY A 63 11.15 -5.53 -17.62
N VAL A 64 11.66 -5.49 -16.38
CA VAL A 64 11.66 -6.67 -15.50
C VAL A 64 10.30 -6.84 -14.82
N PRO A 65 9.67 -8.03 -14.90
CA PRO A 65 8.53 -8.39 -14.06
C PRO A 65 8.97 -8.57 -12.60
N LEU A 66 8.08 -8.26 -11.65
CA LEU A 66 8.35 -8.48 -10.22
C LEU A 66 8.75 -9.93 -9.92
N MET A 67 8.10 -10.90 -10.56
CA MET A 67 8.33 -12.34 -10.33
C MET A 67 9.71 -12.83 -10.72
N ASP A 68 10.42 -12.08 -11.57
CA ASP A 68 11.78 -12.41 -11.99
C ASP A 68 12.85 -11.79 -11.06
N THR A 69 12.42 -11.16 -9.97
CA THR A 69 13.31 -10.53 -8.98
C THR A 69 13.24 -11.25 -7.62
N ASP A 70 14.20 -10.96 -6.76
CA ASP A 70 14.23 -11.45 -5.38
C ASP A 70 13.06 -10.94 -4.52
N MET A 71 12.32 -9.93 -4.99
CA MET A 71 11.09 -9.41 -4.36
C MET A 71 9.81 -10.04 -4.90
N GLY A 72 9.90 -11.06 -5.74
CA GLY A 72 8.75 -11.89 -6.16
C GLY A 72 8.10 -12.63 -5.00
N PHE A 73 7.00 -13.37 -5.27
CA PHE A 73 6.22 -14.01 -4.20
C PHE A 73 7.01 -15.00 -3.34
N ASP A 74 8.01 -15.65 -3.89
CA ASP A 74 8.76 -16.70 -3.19
C ASP A 74 10.01 -16.20 -2.46
N PHE A 75 10.47 -14.98 -2.70
CA PHE A 75 11.71 -14.41 -2.12
C PHE A 75 12.92 -15.34 -2.21
N ARG A 76 12.97 -16.22 -3.21
CA ARG A 76 13.93 -17.34 -3.19
C ARG A 76 15.04 -17.25 -4.21
N ASP A 77 14.69 -16.96 -5.44
CA ASP A 77 15.65 -16.98 -6.55
C ASP A 77 15.27 -15.90 -7.56
N GLY A 78 16.05 -14.88 -7.64
CA GLY A 78 15.85 -13.80 -8.59
C GLY A 78 17.06 -12.89 -8.60
N VAL A 79 17.09 -12.04 -9.56
CA VAL A 79 18.05 -10.93 -9.56
C VAL A 79 17.60 -9.89 -8.53
N ASP A 80 18.55 -9.17 -7.96
CA ASP A 80 18.26 -8.03 -7.08
C ASP A 80 17.28 -7.08 -7.77
N ALA A 81 16.16 -6.79 -7.09
CA ALA A 81 15.06 -6.01 -7.68
C ALA A 81 15.51 -4.59 -8.05
N PHE A 82 16.29 -3.94 -7.21
CA PHE A 82 16.75 -2.57 -7.45
C PHE A 82 17.70 -2.52 -8.66
N GLU A 83 18.65 -3.44 -8.73
CA GLU A 83 19.58 -3.54 -9.88
C GLU A 83 18.82 -3.84 -11.16
N ALA A 84 17.87 -4.78 -11.13
CA ALA A 84 17.09 -5.19 -12.29
C ALA A 84 16.17 -4.07 -12.81
N LEU A 85 15.51 -3.35 -11.91
CA LEU A 85 14.67 -2.19 -12.27
C LEU A 85 15.48 -1.11 -12.99
N VAL A 86 16.64 -0.76 -12.46
CA VAL A 86 17.54 0.24 -13.08
C VAL A 86 18.07 -0.25 -14.41
N ALA A 87 18.54 -1.50 -14.49
CA ALA A 87 19.14 -2.07 -15.69
C ALA A 87 18.15 -2.23 -16.85
N THR A 88 16.87 -2.42 -16.54
CA THR A 88 15.81 -2.63 -17.56
C THR A 88 14.87 -1.44 -17.71
N ARG A 89 15.17 -0.30 -17.08
CA ARG A 89 14.41 0.94 -17.23
C ARG A 89 14.34 1.36 -18.69
N THR A 90 13.17 1.79 -19.09
CA THR A 90 12.89 2.39 -20.40
C THR A 90 12.67 3.90 -20.28
N ASP A 91 12.48 4.59 -21.40
CA ASP A 91 12.08 6.00 -21.42
C ASP A 91 10.54 6.19 -21.38
N GLU A 92 9.78 5.09 -21.29
CA GLU A 92 8.32 5.14 -21.16
C GLU A 92 7.93 5.68 -19.78
N ILE A 93 7.20 6.79 -19.76
CA ILE A 93 6.62 7.36 -18.53
C ILE A 93 5.28 6.70 -18.26
N VAL A 94 5.04 6.35 -17.00
CA VAL A 94 3.79 5.75 -16.52
C VAL A 94 3.07 6.78 -15.63
N PRO A 95 2.25 7.68 -16.21
CA PRO A 95 1.69 8.83 -15.49
C PRO A 95 0.70 8.45 -14.38
N ASP A 96 0.06 7.28 -14.51
CA ASP A 96 -0.96 6.82 -13.57
C ASP A 96 -0.39 5.94 -12.43
N ALA A 97 0.94 5.82 -12.34
CA ALA A 97 1.63 5.00 -11.35
C ALA A 97 1.77 5.70 -9.99
N TRP A 98 0.67 6.15 -9.40
CA TRP A 98 0.64 6.77 -8.07
C TRP A 98 -0.49 6.16 -7.23
N GLY A 99 -0.49 6.37 -5.91
CA GLY A 99 -1.48 5.76 -5.00
C GLY A 99 -1.03 4.42 -4.44
N GLY A 100 -1.94 3.63 -3.90
CA GLY A 100 -1.65 2.43 -3.13
C GLY A 100 -1.10 2.75 -1.74
N TRP A 101 -0.58 1.75 -1.06
CA TRP A 101 0.04 1.90 0.26
C TRP A 101 1.54 1.75 0.18
N MET A 102 2.26 2.58 0.90
CA MET A 102 3.70 2.46 1.09
C MET A 102 4.00 1.33 2.07
N ASP A 103 5.06 0.58 1.83
CA ASP A 103 5.64 -0.30 2.83
C ASP A 103 6.48 0.53 3.81
N ALA A 104 6.36 0.26 5.10
CA ALA A 104 7.16 0.87 6.19
C ALA A 104 7.35 2.41 6.11
N GLY A 105 6.58 3.14 5.31
CA GLY A 105 6.80 4.56 5.03
C GLY A 105 7.73 4.80 3.85
N ASP A 106 8.14 3.77 3.19
CA ASP A 106 8.94 3.76 1.97
C ASP A 106 8.04 3.99 0.74
N TRP A 107 8.57 3.73 -0.43
CA TRP A 107 7.96 4.02 -1.72
C TRP A 107 7.41 2.79 -2.41
N ASP A 108 7.82 1.59 -2.01
CA ASP A 108 7.40 0.38 -2.69
C ASP A 108 5.91 0.11 -2.49
N ARG A 109 5.24 -0.13 -3.58
CA ARG A 109 3.81 -0.43 -3.68
C ARG A 109 3.66 -1.67 -4.53
N ARG A 110 4.03 -2.81 -3.95
CA ARG A 110 4.04 -4.10 -4.62
C ARG A 110 2.66 -4.75 -4.57
N ILE A 111 2.39 -5.63 -5.53
CA ILE A 111 1.10 -6.33 -5.65
C ILE A 111 0.77 -7.18 -4.41
N GLN A 112 1.75 -7.59 -3.62
CA GLN A 112 1.55 -8.29 -2.35
C GLN A 112 0.73 -7.47 -1.35
N HIS A 113 0.73 -6.14 -1.44
CA HIS A 113 -0.10 -5.28 -0.60
C HIS A 113 -1.60 -5.49 -0.82
N LEU A 114 -2.01 -6.12 -1.92
CA LEU A 114 -3.41 -6.52 -2.15
C LEU A 114 -3.92 -7.57 -1.16
N ASP A 115 -3.06 -8.20 -0.36
CA ASP A 115 -3.49 -9.02 0.78
C ASP A 115 -4.28 -8.20 1.81
N VAL A 116 -3.97 -6.92 1.98
CA VAL A 116 -4.77 -6.00 2.82
C VAL A 116 -6.14 -5.78 2.21
N THR A 117 -6.21 -5.47 0.90
CA THR A 117 -7.47 -5.34 0.16
C THR A 117 -8.33 -6.59 0.32
N ARG A 118 -7.75 -7.78 0.11
CA ARG A 118 -8.44 -9.05 0.28
C ARG A 118 -8.99 -9.20 1.70
N SER A 119 -8.17 -8.90 2.71
CA SER A 119 -8.58 -9.02 4.11
C SER A 119 -9.74 -8.09 4.45
N PHE A 120 -9.74 -6.86 3.96
CA PHE A 120 -10.86 -5.94 4.16
C PHE A 120 -12.14 -6.43 3.46
N LEU A 121 -12.03 -6.94 2.24
CA LEU A 121 -13.19 -7.49 1.52
C LEU A 121 -13.75 -8.73 2.20
N GLU A 122 -12.90 -9.63 2.72
CA GLU A 122 -13.31 -10.80 3.50
C GLU A 122 -14.04 -10.40 4.78
N LEU A 123 -13.58 -9.36 5.48
CA LEU A 123 -14.26 -8.84 6.67
C LEU A 123 -15.65 -8.29 6.36
N ILE A 124 -15.79 -7.52 5.28
CA ILE A 124 -17.08 -6.98 4.84
C ILE A 124 -18.03 -8.12 4.45
N GLU A 125 -17.54 -9.14 3.74
CA GLU A 125 -18.35 -10.29 3.34
C GLU A 125 -18.84 -11.10 4.55
N LEU A 126 -18.00 -11.27 5.57
CA LEU A 126 -18.32 -12.04 6.77
C LEU A 126 -19.26 -11.30 7.74
N TYR A 127 -19.11 -9.98 7.85
CA TYR A 127 -19.83 -9.16 8.83
C TYR A 127 -20.33 -7.84 8.22
N PRO A 128 -21.16 -7.88 7.17
CA PRO A 128 -21.53 -6.69 6.41
C PRO A 128 -22.19 -5.61 7.28
N GLU A 129 -23.13 -5.98 8.15
CA GLU A 129 -23.85 -5.02 9.01
C GLU A 129 -22.93 -4.25 9.96
N TYR A 130 -21.86 -4.89 10.43
CA TYR A 130 -20.87 -4.23 11.29
C TYR A 130 -20.00 -3.27 10.49
N PHE A 131 -19.40 -3.75 9.40
CA PHE A 131 -18.45 -2.95 8.63
C PHE A 131 -19.09 -1.85 7.79
N ASP A 132 -20.39 -1.96 7.46
CA ASP A 132 -21.17 -0.89 6.85
C ASP A 132 -21.28 0.35 7.76
N SER A 133 -21.17 0.18 9.06
CA SER A 133 -21.28 1.25 10.06
C SER A 133 -19.96 1.77 10.61
N VAL A 134 -18.83 1.24 10.18
CA VAL A 134 -17.50 1.67 10.66
C VAL A 134 -17.09 2.97 9.99
N ASP A 135 -16.97 4.02 10.79
CA ASP A 135 -16.43 5.32 10.37
C ASP A 135 -14.91 5.34 10.59
N LEU A 136 -14.15 5.33 9.50
CA LEU A 136 -12.69 5.47 9.52
C LEU A 136 -12.23 6.91 9.36
N ASN A 137 -13.13 7.87 9.25
CA ASN A 137 -12.82 9.28 9.01
C ASN A 137 -11.86 9.48 7.82
N LEU A 138 -12.24 8.94 6.67
CA LEU A 138 -11.51 9.06 5.41
C LEU A 138 -11.99 10.29 4.62
N PRO A 139 -11.20 10.78 3.65
CA PRO A 139 -11.70 11.79 2.70
C PRO A 139 -12.95 11.34 1.94
N GLU A 140 -13.16 10.04 1.79
CA GLU A 140 -14.26 9.41 1.09
C GLU A 140 -15.49 9.14 1.98
N SER A 141 -15.41 9.33 3.32
CA SER A 141 -16.48 8.93 4.27
C SER A 141 -17.86 9.56 4.01
N ASP A 142 -17.93 10.62 3.20
CA ASP A 142 -19.19 11.25 2.82
C ASP A 142 -19.88 10.58 1.60
N ASN A 143 -19.26 9.55 1.00
CA ASN A 143 -19.86 8.85 -0.13
C ASN A 143 -20.87 7.78 0.33
N SER A 144 -21.34 6.90 -0.57
CA SER A 144 -22.33 5.86 -0.28
C SER A 144 -21.72 4.49 0.00
N LEU A 145 -20.40 4.38 0.04
CA LEU A 145 -19.71 3.13 0.32
C LEU A 145 -19.29 3.06 1.79
N PRO A 146 -19.19 1.88 2.38
CA PRO A 146 -18.53 1.72 3.67
C PRO A 146 -17.07 2.15 3.63
N ASP A 147 -16.58 2.85 4.64
CA ASP A 147 -15.19 3.33 4.69
C ASP A 147 -14.17 2.20 4.54
N VAL A 148 -14.46 1.01 5.08
CA VAL A 148 -13.58 -0.16 4.94
C VAL A 148 -13.48 -0.61 3.48
N LEU A 149 -14.55 -0.44 2.71
CA LEU A 149 -14.53 -0.70 1.26
C LEU A 149 -13.76 0.38 0.50
N ASP A 150 -13.92 1.65 0.88
CA ASP A 150 -13.14 2.75 0.28
C ASP A 150 -11.64 2.54 0.49
N GLU A 151 -11.23 2.13 1.70
CA GLU A 151 -9.83 1.82 1.98
C GLU A 151 -9.33 0.61 1.17
N ALA A 152 -10.14 -0.44 1.03
CA ALA A 152 -9.80 -1.59 0.19
C ALA A 152 -9.63 -1.19 -1.29
N LEU A 153 -10.52 -0.35 -1.80
CA LEU A 153 -10.47 0.15 -3.18
C LEU A 153 -9.26 1.05 -3.42
N TRP A 154 -8.85 1.82 -2.43
CA TRP A 154 -7.62 2.61 -2.52
C TRP A 154 -6.40 1.76 -2.87
N GLY A 155 -6.21 0.65 -2.16
CA GLY A 155 -5.10 -0.26 -2.41
C GLY A 155 -5.16 -0.94 -3.78
N LEU A 156 -6.38 -1.21 -4.27
CA LEU A 156 -6.59 -1.86 -5.57
C LEU A 156 -6.38 -0.90 -6.76
N ASP A 157 -6.75 0.38 -6.59
CA ASP A 157 -6.90 1.32 -7.72
C ASP A 157 -5.60 1.55 -8.48
N VAL A 158 -4.45 1.60 -7.81
CA VAL A 158 -3.15 1.75 -8.48
C VAL A 158 -2.88 0.61 -9.45
N PHE A 159 -3.17 -0.64 -9.06
CA PHE A 159 -2.96 -1.81 -9.92
C PHE A 159 -3.94 -1.86 -11.09
N ARG A 160 -5.19 -1.45 -10.86
CA ARG A 160 -6.19 -1.28 -11.92
C ARG A 160 -5.73 -0.26 -12.97
N ARG A 161 -5.14 0.85 -12.55
CA ARG A 161 -4.61 1.89 -13.47
C ARG A 161 -3.33 1.44 -14.18
N LEU A 162 -2.52 0.60 -13.55
CA LEU A 162 -1.31 0.03 -14.15
C LEU A 162 -1.60 -1.11 -15.13
N GLN A 163 -2.83 -1.65 -15.15
CA GLN A 163 -3.19 -2.77 -16.03
C GLN A 163 -2.93 -2.44 -17.51
N THR A 164 -2.29 -3.36 -18.21
CA THR A 164 -2.03 -3.21 -19.66
C THR A 164 -3.30 -3.42 -20.47
N LYS A 165 -3.26 -3.01 -21.73
CA LYS A 165 -4.39 -3.21 -22.66
C LYS A 165 -4.72 -4.68 -22.89
N GLU A 166 -3.73 -5.54 -22.76
CA GLU A 166 -3.84 -6.99 -22.88
C GLU A 166 -4.35 -7.66 -21.60
N GLY A 167 -4.53 -6.88 -20.51
CA GLY A 167 -5.06 -7.36 -19.25
C GLY A 167 -3.98 -7.73 -18.22
N GLY A 168 -2.69 -7.71 -18.57
CA GLY A 168 -1.60 -7.98 -17.64
C GLY A 168 -1.53 -6.91 -16.53
N ILE A 169 -1.23 -7.33 -15.32
CA ILE A 169 -1.04 -6.43 -14.18
C ILE A 169 0.45 -6.42 -13.82
N PRO A 170 1.14 -5.25 -13.90
CA PRO A 170 2.50 -5.12 -13.40
C PRO A 170 2.59 -5.38 -11.89
N GLY A 171 3.75 -5.86 -11.45
CA GLY A 171 3.99 -6.20 -10.05
C GLY A 171 3.97 -5.03 -9.05
N GLY A 172 3.88 -3.80 -9.54
CA GLY A 172 3.81 -2.60 -8.72
C GLY A 172 4.84 -1.54 -9.10
N ILE A 173 5.22 -0.75 -8.11
CA ILE A 173 6.10 0.42 -8.24
C ILE A 173 7.18 0.32 -7.17
N GLU A 174 8.41 0.71 -7.51
CA GLU A 174 9.56 0.66 -6.62
C GLU A 174 10.56 1.76 -6.95
N SER A 175 11.35 2.22 -5.99
CA SER A 175 12.50 3.08 -6.26
C SER A 175 13.76 2.25 -6.57
N ALA A 176 14.81 2.93 -7.02
CA ALA A 176 16.09 2.31 -7.37
C ALA A 176 16.88 1.79 -6.16
N GLY A 177 16.41 1.98 -4.96
CA GLY A 177 17.06 1.54 -3.72
C GLY A 177 16.32 2.11 -2.51
N HIS A 178 16.79 1.80 -1.31
CA HIS A 178 16.21 2.33 -0.07
C HIS A 178 16.45 3.85 0.08
N PRO A 179 15.64 4.56 0.90
CA PRO A 179 15.79 5.99 1.14
C PRO A 179 17.21 6.34 1.58
N VAL A 180 17.72 7.45 1.08
CA VAL A 180 19.07 7.92 1.42
C VAL A 180 19.00 8.79 2.69
N GLY A 181 19.75 8.39 3.72
CA GLY A 181 19.86 9.18 4.94
C GLY A 181 18.56 9.26 5.74
N HIS A 182 18.01 10.46 5.87
CA HIS A 182 16.79 10.74 6.63
C HIS A 182 15.68 11.33 5.74
N GLU A 183 15.66 11.00 4.46
CA GLU A 183 14.63 11.45 3.53
C GLU A 183 13.26 10.94 3.97
N GLY A 184 12.27 11.82 4.00
CA GLY A 184 10.87 11.42 4.08
C GLY A 184 10.36 10.99 2.71
N SER A 185 9.27 10.23 2.68
CA SER A 185 8.67 9.71 1.43
C SER A 185 8.31 10.79 0.39
N TRP A 186 8.19 12.03 0.79
CA TRP A 186 7.98 13.19 -0.11
C TRP A 186 9.26 13.83 -0.61
N GLN A 187 10.42 13.32 -0.21
CA GLN A 187 11.75 13.85 -0.54
C GLN A 187 12.58 12.83 -1.32
N GLU A 188 11.95 11.77 -1.82
CA GLU A 188 12.64 10.71 -2.55
C GLU A 188 13.49 11.27 -3.69
N SER A 189 14.78 11.04 -3.61
CA SER A 189 15.78 11.51 -4.59
C SER A 189 16.14 10.47 -5.64
N GLN A 190 15.73 9.22 -5.45
CA GLN A 190 16.08 8.13 -6.37
C GLN A 190 15.04 7.99 -7.48
N PRO A 191 15.46 7.44 -8.65
CA PRO A 191 14.53 7.11 -9.71
C PRO A 191 13.46 6.11 -9.23
N VAL A 192 12.20 6.34 -9.60
CA VAL A 192 11.08 5.45 -9.31
C VAL A 192 10.63 4.77 -10.60
N MET A 193 10.42 3.47 -10.55
CA MET A 193 10.01 2.68 -11.69
C MET A 193 8.77 1.84 -11.38
N ALA A 194 7.94 1.61 -12.40
CA ALA A 194 6.94 0.57 -12.38
C ALA A 194 7.54 -0.71 -12.98
N TYR A 195 7.30 -1.85 -12.34
CA TYR A 195 7.69 -3.15 -12.88
C TYR A 195 7.13 -3.38 -14.29
N GLY A 196 7.79 -4.21 -15.06
CA GLY A 196 7.30 -4.68 -16.34
C GLY A 196 5.99 -5.48 -16.20
N PRO A 197 5.22 -5.60 -17.30
CA PRO A 197 4.02 -6.43 -17.31
C PRO A 197 4.38 -7.89 -17.15
N GLY A 198 3.59 -8.61 -16.37
CA GLY A 198 3.72 -10.05 -16.15
C GLY A 198 3.80 -10.36 -14.66
N ILE A 199 2.83 -11.11 -14.20
CA ILE A 199 2.87 -11.89 -12.98
C ILE A 199 3.05 -13.34 -13.40
#